data_d3647f1f0750ca85837ae424033426bc
#
_entry.id   d3647f1f0750ca85837ae424033426bc
#
_cell.length_a   1.000
_cell.length_b   1.000
_cell.length_c   1.000
_cell.angle_alpha   90.00
_cell.angle_beta   90.00
_cell.angle_gamma   90.00
#
_symmetry.space_group_name_H-M   'P 1'
#
loop_
_entity.id
_entity.type
_entity.pdbx_description
1 polymer ?
#
loop_
_entity_poly.entity_id
_entity_poly.type
_entity_poly.pdbx_seq_one_letter_code
_entity_poly.pdbx_strand_id
1 'polypeptide(L)'
;MGMYMRLRHKTVSACGAIVFSLLSAASAQQQVAALPNGASSLREVYQDWSVACAIRENAKICSLSQDQVQQNGQRLLAVEVHRSADGSATATLLLPFGILLDSGVTPQIDDQPPLSPLRFRTCQPTGCLAVFSIDPAMLGKMREGSVLKLNVTTAAETQLTFPVSLRGLTVALDRMAALSTR
;
A
#
# COMPACT_ATOMS: atom_id res chain seq x y z
N MET A 1 0.27 -74.26 -72.57
CA MET A 1 1.02 -74.69 -71.38
C MET A 1 1.07 -73.49 -70.43
N GLY A 2 0.09 -73.37 -69.55
CA GLY A 2 -0.05 -72.23 -68.66
C GLY A 2 0.14 -72.64 -67.21
N MET A 3 1.02 -71.98 -66.55
CA MET A 3 1.38 -72.21 -65.13
C MET A 3 0.67 -71.17 -64.30
N TYR A 4 -0.33 -71.60 -63.50
CA TYR A 4 -1.05 -70.78 -62.58
C TYR A 4 -0.22 -70.56 -61.32
N MET A 5 0.17 -69.30 -61.01
CA MET A 5 0.85 -68.93 -59.82
C MET A 5 -0.15 -68.33 -58.83
N ARG A 6 -0.44 -69.08 -57.76
CA ARG A 6 -1.34 -68.64 -56.68
C ARG A 6 -0.66 -67.62 -55.80
N LEU A 7 -1.18 -66.42 -55.80
CA LEU A 7 -0.76 -65.36 -54.86
C LEU A 7 -1.52 -65.53 -53.53
N ARG A 8 -0.79 -65.80 -52.44
CA ARG A 8 -1.34 -65.85 -51.10
C ARG A 8 -1.39 -64.42 -50.53
N HIS A 9 -2.61 -63.92 -50.34
CA HIS A 9 -2.79 -62.67 -49.59
C HIS A 9 -2.60 -62.94 -48.09
N LYS A 10 -1.57 -62.29 -47.47
CA LYS A 10 -1.45 -62.19 -46.05
C LYS A 10 -2.17 -60.94 -45.62
N THR A 11 -3.29 -61.09 -44.90
CA THR A 11 -3.97 -59.99 -44.20
C THR A 11 -3.17 -59.58 -42.91
N VAL A 12 -2.56 -58.46 -42.98
CA VAL A 12 -1.96 -57.83 -41.79
C VAL A 12 -3.04 -57.01 -41.07
N SER A 13 -3.49 -57.50 -39.92
CA SER A 13 -4.41 -56.79 -39.03
C SER A 13 -3.62 -55.74 -38.25
N ALA A 14 -3.73 -54.48 -38.61
CA ALA A 14 -3.16 -53.36 -37.86
C ALA A 14 -4.14 -52.96 -36.75
N CYS A 15 -3.79 -53.32 -35.51
CA CYS A 15 -4.49 -52.89 -34.31
C CYS A 15 -4.02 -51.46 -33.96
N GLY A 16 -4.81 -50.47 -34.35
CA GLY A 16 -4.57 -49.07 -34.05
C GLY A 16 -4.91 -48.77 -32.60
N ALA A 17 -3.88 -48.59 -31.74
CA ALA A 17 -4.06 -48.06 -30.38
C ALA A 17 -4.32 -46.55 -30.46
N ILE A 18 -5.55 -46.13 -30.23
CA ILE A 18 -5.92 -44.71 -30.08
C ILE A 18 -5.48 -44.29 -28.68
N VAL A 19 -4.36 -43.57 -28.57
CA VAL A 19 -3.92 -42.92 -27.35
C VAL A 19 -4.77 -41.64 -27.16
N PHE A 20 -5.75 -41.72 -26.27
CA PHE A 20 -6.57 -40.57 -25.88
C PHE A 20 -5.73 -39.71 -24.90
N SER A 21 -5.07 -38.69 -25.44
CA SER A 21 -4.34 -37.69 -24.60
C SER A 21 -5.37 -36.84 -23.84
N LEU A 22 -5.57 -37.13 -22.56
CA LEU A 22 -6.34 -36.28 -21.65
C LEU A 22 -5.56 -35.00 -21.44
N LEU A 23 -5.89 -33.92 -22.16
CA LEU A 23 -5.47 -32.58 -21.81
C LEU A 23 -6.17 -32.20 -20.49
N SER A 24 -5.45 -32.33 -19.39
CA SER A 24 -5.87 -31.75 -18.11
C SER A 24 -5.79 -30.22 -18.22
N ALA A 25 -6.93 -29.56 -18.45
CA ALA A 25 -7.05 -28.13 -18.33
C ALA A 25 -6.80 -27.78 -16.85
N ALA A 26 -5.59 -27.31 -16.52
CA ALA A 26 -5.29 -26.72 -15.23
C ALA A 26 -6.14 -25.45 -15.13
N SER A 27 -7.26 -25.51 -14.44
CA SER A 27 -8.04 -24.34 -14.05
C SER A 27 -7.16 -23.51 -13.12
N ALA A 28 -6.61 -22.40 -13.62
CA ALA A 28 -5.98 -21.38 -12.80
C ALA A 28 -7.07 -20.82 -11.87
N GLN A 29 -7.15 -21.32 -10.64
CA GLN A 29 -8.00 -20.75 -9.63
C GLN A 29 -7.47 -19.35 -9.33
N GLN A 30 -8.20 -18.32 -9.78
CA GLN A 30 -7.93 -16.95 -9.39
C GLN A 30 -7.98 -16.88 -7.86
N GLN A 31 -6.82 -16.66 -7.25
CA GLN A 31 -6.75 -16.45 -5.80
C GLN A 31 -7.55 -15.19 -5.46
N VAL A 32 -8.68 -15.37 -4.80
CA VAL A 32 -9.47 -14.25 -4.28
C VAL A 32 -8.68 -13.60 -3.16
N ALA A 33 -8.46 -12.29 -3.25
CA ALA A 33 -7.83 -11.55 -2.18
C ALA A 33 -8.66 -11.70 -0.90
N ALA A 34 -8.01 -12.07 0.21
CA ALA A 34 -8.69 -12.26 1.49
C ALA A 34 -7.88 -11.62 2.62
N LEU A 35 -8.56 -10.98 3.56
CA LEU A 35 -8.02 -10.57 4.85
C LEU A 35 -8.17 -11.72 5.86
N PRO A 36 -7.52 -11.66 7.04
CA PRO A 36 -7.65 -12.66 8.07
C PRO A 36 -9.12 -13.00 8.35
N ASN A 37 -9.41 -14.30 8.53
CA ASN A 37 -10.76 -14.85 8.76
C ASN A 37 -11.79 -14.55 7.66
N GLY A 38 -11.36 -14.27 6.44
CA GLY A 38 -12.24 -13.96 5.31
C GLY A 38 -12.91 -12.59 5.38
N ALA A 39 -12.43 -11.69 6.22
CA ALA A 39 -12.97 -10.35 6.36
C ALA A 39 -12.80 -9.54 5.07
N SER A 40 -13.78 -8.69 4.73
CA SER A 40 -13.70 -7.74 3.62
C SER A 40 -13.01 -6.43 4.01
N SER A 41 -12.91 -6.14 5.30
CA SER A 41 -12.18 -5.01 5.86
C SER A 41 -11.63 -5.36 7.25
N LEU A 42 -10.54 -4.68 7.62
CA LEU A 42 -9.86 -4.84 8.90
C LEU A 42 -9.36 -3.48 9.37
N ARG A 43 -9.48 -3.20 10.66
CA ARG A 43 -8.84 -2.06 11.31
C ARG A 43 -8.19 -2.51 12.61
N GLU A 44 -6.91 -2.16 12.77
CA GLU A 44 -6.11 -2.44 13.97
C GLU A 44 -5.43 -1.16 14.42
N VAL A 45 -5.20 -1.01 15.74
CA VAL A 45 -4.56 0.17 16.32
C VAL A 45 -3.25 -0.24 17.00
N TYR A 46 -2.20 0.48 16.70
CA TYR A 46 -0.85 0.30 17.24
C TYR A 46 -0.38 1.61 17.84
N GLN A 47 -0.65 1.79 19.12
CA GLN A 47 -0.41 3.04 19.84
C GLN A 47 -1.09 4.23 19.13
N ASP A 48 -0.30 5.12 18.52
CA ASP A 48 -0.81 6.34 17.88
C ASP A 48 -1.17 6.14 16.39
N TRP A 49 -1.01 4.91 15.84
CA TRP A 49 -1.26 4.60 14.44
C TRP A 49 -2.36 3.57 14.25
N SER A 50 -3.18 3.77 13.25
CA SER A 50 -4.17 2.80 12.77
C SER A 50 -3.72 2.18 11.46
N VAL A 51 -3.83 0.85 11.36
CA VAL A 51 -3.75 0.09 10.09
C VAL A 51 -5.17 -0.17 9.64
N ALA A 52 -5.52 0.22 8.43
CA ALA A 52 -6.79 -0.09 7.81
C ALA A 52 -6.55 -0.81 6.48
N CYS A 53 -7.21 -1.95 6.27
CA CYS A 53 -7.20 -2.69 5.01
C CYS A 53 -8.62 -2.94 4.55
N ALA A 54 -8.84 -2.92 3.24
CA ALA A 54 -10.10 -3.31 2.62
C ALA A 54 -9.85 -4.08 1.33
N ILE A 55 -10.77 -4.98 0.98
CA ILE A 55 -10.80 -5.64 -0.33
C ILE A 55 -11.62 -4.76 -1.27
N ARG A 56 -11.00 -4.31 -2.36
CA ARG A 56 -11.65 -3.58 -3.44
C ARG A 56 -11.24 -4.17 -4.76
N GLU A 57 -12.19 -4.53 -5.60
CA GLU A 57 -11.93 -5.10 -6.94
C GLU A 57 -10.92 -6.27 -6.90
N ASN A 58 -11.10 -7.17 -5.92
CA ASN A 58 -10.22 -8.32 -5.66
C ASN A 58 -8.76 -7.96 -5.31
N ALA A 59 -8.48 -6.71 -4.90
CA ALA A 59 -7.18 -6.27 -4.41
C ALA A 59 -7.27 -5.87 -2.94
N LYS A 60 -6.19 -6.16 -2.17
CA LYS A 60 -6.04 -5.66 -0.81
C LYS A 60 -5.47 -4.25 -0.87
N ILE A 61 -6.18 -3.29 -0.34
CA ILE A 61 -5.71 -1.91 -0.19
C ILE A 61 -5.57 -1.64 1.29
N CYS A 62 -4.32 -1.35 1.72
CA CYS A 62 -3.99 -1.05 3.11
C CYS A 62 -3.37 0.34 3.22
N SER A 63 -3.71 1.04 4.30
CA SER A 63 -3.08 2.29 4.69
C SER A 63 -2.81 2.34 6.18
N LEU A 64 -1.87 3.20 6.57
CA LEU A 64 -1.68 3.63 7.95
C LEU A 64 -2.25 5.03 8.10
N SER A 65 -2.83 5.34 9.24
CA SER A 65 -3.28 6.70 9.53
C SER A 65 -3.03 7.11 10.97
N GLN A 66 -2.79 8.41 11.15
CA GLN A 66 -2.84 9.08 12.43
C GLN A 66 -3.67 10.35 12.26
N ASP A 67 -4.73 10.49 13.06
CA ASP A 67 -5.59 11.66 13.09
C ASP A 67 -5.40 12.40 14.43
N GLN A 68 -5.22 13.69 14.35
CA GLN A 68 -5.20 14.57 15.53
C GLN A 68 -6.45 15.45 15.50
N VAL A 69 -7.18 15.43 16.60
CA VAL A 69 -8.42 16.20 16.76
C VAL A 69 -8.32 17.08 18.01
N GLN A 70 -8.91 18.24 17.94
CA GLN A 70 -9.07 19.12 19.09
C GLN A 70 -10.18 18.59 20.02
N GLN A 71 -10.28 19.14 21.22
CA GLN A 71 -11.32 18.75 22.19
C GLN A 71 -12.76 18.97 21.65
N ASN A 72 -12.94 19.93 20.75
CA ASN A 72 -14.22 20.19 20.08
C ASN A 72 -14.51 19.22 18.91
N GLY A 73 -13.67 18.20 18.67
CA GLY A 73 -13.78 17.25 17.58
C GLY A 73 -13.30 17.75 16.21
N GLN A 74 -12.83 18.99 16.11
CA GLN A 74 -12.27 19.52 14.88
C GLN A 74 -10.93 18.84 14.58
N ARG A 75 -10.76 18.33 13.34
CA ARG A 75 -9.47 17.75 12.92
C ARG A 75 -8.42 18.85 12.83
N LEU A 76 -7.30 18.60 13.50
CA LEU A 76 -6.13 19.46 13.48
C LEU A 76 -5.14 19.05 12.40
N LEU A 77 -4.94 17.74 12.25
CA LEU A 77 -4.01 17.14 11.31
C LEU A 77 -4.47 15.72 11.00
N ALA A 78 -4.30 15.27 9.76
CA ALA A 78 -4.33 13.86 9.44
C ALA A 78 -3.09 13.49 8.61
N VAL A 79 -2.55 12.32 8.88
CA VAL A 79 -1.47 11.70 8.11
C VAL A 79 -1.97 10.34 7.64
N GLU A 80 -1.93 10.10 6.33
CA GLU A 80 -2.22 8.78 5.76
C GLU A 80 -1.01 8.30 4.96
N VAL A 81 -0.54 7.09 5.23
CA VAL A 81 0.66 6.50 4.63
C VAL A 81 0.28 5.25 3.85
N HIS A 82 0.69 5.22 2.60
CA HIS A 82 0.64 4.05 1.73
C HIS A 82 2.05 3.57 1.41
N ARG A 83 2.26 2.25 1.37
CA ARG A 83 3.54 1.67 0.96
C ARG A 83 3.48 1.18 -0.49
N SER A 84 4.58 1.37 -1.18
CA SER A 84 4.83 0.80 -2.51
C SER A 84 5.59 -0.54 -2.39
N ALA A 85 5.54 -1.34 -3.46
CA ALA A 85 6.19 -2.65 -3.49
C ALA A 85 7.72 -2.56 -3.44
N ASP A 86 8.31 -1.44 -3.83
CA ASP A 86 9.75 -1.15 -3.80
C ASP A 86 10.29 -0.78 -2.41
N GLY A 87 9.42 -0.80 -1.39
CA GLY A 87 9.76 -0.45 -0.02
C GLY A 87 9.70 1.05 0.30
N SER A 88 9.41 1.89 -0.69
CA SER A 88 9.10 3.32 -0.46
C SER A 88 7.70 3.49 0.15
N ALA A 89 7.42 4.71 0.61
CA ALA A 89 6.09 5.08 1.09
C ALA A 89 5.72 6.49 0.61
N THR A 90 4.42 6.75 0.57
CA THR A 90 3.88 8.08 0.32
C THR A 90 2.96 8.44 1.46
N ALA A 91 3.24 9.55 2.13
CA ALA A 91 2.35 10.14 3.13
C ALA A 91 1.55 11.28 2.52
N THR A 92 0.24 11.26 2.69
CA THR A 92 -0.64 12.39 2.44
C THR A 92 -0.88 13.09 3.77
N LEU A 93 -0.53 14.38 3.81
CA LEU A 93 -0.69 15.24 4.98
C LEU A 93 -1.89 16.16 4.73
N LEU A 94 -2.87 16.14 5.62
CA LEU A 94 -3.99 17.07 5.62
C LEU A 94 -3.80 18.05 6.78
N LEU A 95 -3.53 19.31 6.46
CA LEU A 95 -3.28 20.38 7.42
C LEU A 95 -4.44 21.38 7.45
N PRO A 96 -4.64 22.11 8.55
CA PRO A 96 -5.73 23.08 8.66
C PRO A 96 -5.50 24.28 7.74
N PHE A 97 -6.54 25.11 7.61
CA PHE A 97 -6.44 26.41 6.94
C PHE A 97 -5.65 27.42 7.79
N GLY A 98 -5.31 28.57 7.20
CA GLY A 98 -4.57 29.63 7.86
C GLY A 98 -3.06 29.48 7.79
N ILE A 99 -2.57 28.65 6.87
CA ILE A 99 -1.15 28.42 6.59
C ILE A 99 -0.76 29.12 5.29
N LEU A 100 0.43 29.70 5.22
CA LEU A 100 1.02 30.24 3.99
C LEU A 100 1.41 29.08 3.06
N LEU A 101 0.66 28.92 1.96
CA LEU A 101 0.83 27.79 1.05
C LEU A 101 2.17 27.81 0.31
N ASP A 102 2.69 29.01 0.00
CA ASP A 102 3.96 29.19 -0.72
C ASP A 102 5.17 28.77 0.12
N SER A 103 5.06 28.88 1.45
CA SER A 103 6.11 28.44 2.39
C SER A 103 6.20 26.92 2.48
N GLY A 104 5.10 26.21 2.16
CA GLY A 104 5.03 24.77 2.24
C GLY A 104 5.04 24.21 3.66
N VAL A 105 5.31 22.92 3.76
CA VAL A 105 5.45 22.17 5.03
C VAL A 105 6.87 21.65 5.12
N THR A 106 7.61 21.99 6.18
CA THR A 106 8.97 21.51 6.38
C THR A 106 8.98 20.36 7.39
N PRO A 107 9.19 19.10 6.94
CA PRO A 107 9.31 17.97 7.85
C PRO A 107 10.65 17.96 8.58
N GLN A 108 10.64 17.48 9.83
CA GLN A 108 11.84 17.32 10.65
C GLN A 108 11.64 16.13 11.59
N ILE A 109 12.56 15.18 11.60
CA ILE A 109 12.52 14.03 12.53
C ILE A 109 13.32 14.40 13.78
N ASP A 110 12.67 14.40 14.95
CA ASP A 110 13.26 14.77 16.24
C ASP A 110 14.02 16.11 16.13
N ASP A 111 15.30 16.11 16.45
CA ASP A 111 16.19 17.28 16.37
C ASP A 111 17.18 17.16 15.18
N GLN A 112 16.92 16.27 14.21
CA GLN A 112 17.72 16.19 13.00
C GLN A 112 17.53 17.45 12.14
N PRO A 113 18.44 17.72 11.18
CA PRO A 113 18.25 18.80 10.24
C PRO A 113 16.90 18.73 9.52
N PRO A 114 16.19 19.87 9.35
CA PRO A 114 14.96 19.92 8.60
C PRO A 114 15.14 19.41 7.17
N LEU A 115 14.10 18.77 6.61
CA LEU A 115 14.05 18.32 5.23
C LEU A 115 13.64 19.48 4.31
N SER A 116 13.69 19.24 3.00
CA SER A 116 13.19 20.21 2.03
C SER A 116 11.69 20.43 2.21
N PRO A 117 11.20 21.68 2.07
CA PRO A 117 9.79 21.99 2.19
C PRO A 117 8.95 21.24 1.14
N LEU A 118 7.84 20.67 1.58
CA LEU A 118 6.83 20.04 0.74
C LEU A 118 5.85 21.10 0.27
N ARG A 119 5.56 21.12 -1.03
CA ARG A 119 4.56 22.02 -1.59
C ARG A 119 3.14 21.51 -1.31
N PHE A 120 2.22 22.42 -1.03
CA PHE A 120 0.81 22.08 -1.02
C PHE A 120 0.34 21.73 -2.44
N ARG A 121 -0.47 20.69 -2.56
CA ARG A 121 -1.07 20.28 -3.83
C ARG A 121 -2.37 21.01 -4.12
N THR A 122 -3.23 21.09 -3.12
CA THR A 122 -4.56 21.67 -3.18
C THR A 122 -5.12 21.86 -1.79
N CYS A 123 -6.17 22.67 -1.66
CA CYS A 123 -7.00 22.69 -0.46
C CYS A 123 -8.39 22.15 -0.79
N GLN A 124 -8.96 21.38 0.10
CA GLN A 124 -10.30 20.82 0.09
C GLN A 124 -11.12 21.41 1.25
N PRO A 125 -12.44 21.22 1.33
CA PRO A 125 -13.22 21.75 2.45
C PRO A 125 -12.75 21.32 3.86
N THR A 126 -11.98 20.22 3.95
CA THR A 126 -11.46 19.65 5.20
C THR A 126 -10.04 20.10 5.55
N GLY A 127 -9.34 20.84 4.67
CA GLY A 127 -7.97 21.31 4.88
C GLY A 127 -7.11 21.27 3.62
N CYS A 128 -5.83 21.60 3.74
CA CYS A 128 -4.88 21.66 2.64
C CYS A 128 -3.97 20.42 2.61
N LEU A 129 -3.78 19.86 1.43
CA LEU A 129 -3.06 18.62 1.20
C LEU A 129 -1.62 18.89 0.74
N ALA A 130 -0.67 18.25 1.42
CA ALA A 130 0.70 18.10 0.96
C ALA A 130 1.05 16.61 0.84
N VAL A 131 1.96 16.28 -0.07
CA VAL A 131 2.41 14.89 -0.29
C VAL A 131 3.88 14.78 0.06
N PHE A 132 4.19 13.81 0.90
CA PHE A 132 5.54 13.50 1.34
C PHE A 132 5.96 12.12 0.80
N SER A 133 6.89 12.12 -0.16
CA SER A 133 7.51 10.88 -0.65
C SER A 133 8.62 10.47 0.31
N ILE A 134 8.54 9.25 0.81
CA ILE A 134 9.41 8.69 1.84
C ILE A 134 10.16 7.52 1.21
N ASP A 135 11.44 7.70 0.96
CA ASP A 135 12.31 6.63 0.50
C ASP A 135 12.62 5.62 1.64
N PRO A 136 13.20 4.45 1.33
CA PRO A 136 13.49 3.44 2.35
C PRO A 136 14.46 3.92 3.45
N ALA A 137 15.42 4.81 3.13
CA ALA A 137 16.37 5.34 4.11
C ALA A 137 15.67 6.30 5.08
N MET A 138 14.82 7.17 4.56
CA MET A 138 13.99 8.07 5.36
C MET A 138 13.02 7.28 6.24
N LEU A 139 12.40 6.22 5.69
CA LEU A 139 11.50 5.35 6.44
C LEU A 139 12.25 4.67 7.61
N GLY A 140 13.51 4.27 7.40
CA GLY A 140 14.40 3.77 8.45
C GLY A 140 14.57 4.79 9.57
N LYS A 141 14.88 6.04 9.27
CA LYS A 141 15.01 7.12 10.26
C LYS A 141 13.70 7.38 11.02
N MET A 142 12.56 7.32 10.34
CA MET A 142 11.25 7.45 11.00
C MET A 142 10.94 6.29 11.94
N ARG A 143 11.42 5.08 11.67
CA ARG A 143 11.27 3.91 12.56
C ARG A 143 12.06 4.03 13.85
N GLU A 144 13.19 4.74 13.81
CA GLU A 144 14.09 4.97 14.95
C GLU A 144 13.72 6.24 15.72
N GLY A 145 13.03 7.18 15.07
CA GLY A 145 12.64 8.45 15.63
C GLY A 145 11.44 8.37 16.58
N SER A 146 11.20 9.45 17.29
CA SER A 146 10.10 9.62 18.26
C SER A 146 8.97 10.49 17.72
N VAL A 147 9.32 11.56 16.99
CA VAL A 147 8.36 12.53 16.45
C VAL A 147 8.79 13.03 15.08
N LEU A 148 7.83 13.12 14.16
CA LEU A 148 7.95 13.86 12.91
C LEU A 148 7.29 15.25 13.13
N LYS A 149 8.09 16.29 13.18
CA LYS A 149 7.63 17.68 13.27
C LYS A 149 7.27 18.17 11.88
N LEU A 150 6.07 18.70 11.69
CA LEU A 150 5.64 19.36 10.46
C LEU A 150 5.60 20.86 10.74
N ASN A 151 6.64 21.55 10.32
CA ASN A 151 6.79 22.99 10.57
C ASN A 151 6.15 23.76 9.40
N VAL A 152 5.33 24.74 9.72
CA VAL A 152 4.62 25.61 8.77
C VAL A 152 4.68 27.06 9.21
N THR A 153 4.48 27.98 8.28
CA THR A 153 4.28 29.40 8.54
C THR A 153 2.79 29.72 8.46
N THR A 154 2.22 30.33 9.46
CA THR A 154 0.82 30.77 9.45
C THR A 154 0.61 32.01 8.58
N ALA A 155 -0.64 32.32 8.23
CA ALA A 155 -0.98 33.56 7.53
C ALA A 155 -0.59 34.86 8.30
N ALA A 156 -0.38 34.75 9.62
CA ALA A 156 0.17 35.83 10.47
C ALA A 156 1.70 35.82 10.53
N GLU A 157 2.38 35.08 9.62
CA GLU A 157 3.85 34.98 9.54
C GLU A 157 4.52 34.38 10.79
N THR A 158 3.78 33.65 11.61
CA THR A 158 4.31 32.95 12.79
C THR A 158 4.60 31.49 12.46
N GLN A 159 5.63 30.93 13.11
CA GLN A 159 5.95 29.52 12.98
C GLN A 159 5.00 28.67 13.83
N LEU A 160 4.48 27.59 13.26
CA LEU A 160 3.66 26.60 13.93
C LEU A 160 4.18 25.20 13.61
N THR A 161 4.22 24.35 14.62
CA THR A 161 4.66 22.94 14.48
C THR A 161 3.51 22.01 14.80
N PHE A 162 3.23 21.07 13.90
CA PHE A 162 2.34 19.94 14.14
C PHE A 162 3.19 18.70 14.41
N PRO A 163 3.24 18.18 15.65
CA PRO A 163 3.99 16.98 15.97
C PRO A 163 3.19 15.74 15.57
N VAL A 164 3.77 14.87 14.75
CA VAL A 164 3.25 13.54 14.42
C VAL A 164 4.02 12.52 15.24
N SER A 165 3.36 11.80 16.13
CA SER A 165 4.00 10.75 16.92
C SER A 165 4.46 9.60 16.04
N LEU A 166 5.69 9.13 16.23
CA LEU A 166 6.21 7.93 15.55
C LEU A 166 6.06 6.67 16.42
N ARG A 167 5.44 6.78 17.60
CA ARG A 167 5.17 5.64 18.50
C ARG A 167 4.18 4.68 17.85
N GLY A 168 4.60 3.44 17.73
CA GLY A 168 3.80 2.39 17.08
C GLY A 168 3.95 2.32 15.55
N LEU A 169 4.58 3.30 14.91
CA LEU A 169 4.77 3.33 13.45
C LEU A 169 5.44 2.06 12.93
N THR A 170 6.53 1.62 13.57
CA THR A 170 7.29 0.42 13.15
C THR A 170 6.40 -0.82 13.13
N VAL A 171 5.69 -1.09 14.24
CA VAL A 171 4.80 -2.25 14.33
C VAL A 171 3.65 -2.17 13.34
N ALA A 172 3.07 -0.98 13.17
CA ALA A 172 1.99 -0.74 12.22
C ALA A 172 2.44 -0.93 10.76
N LEU A 173 3.65 -0.46 10.39
CA LEU A 173 4.24 -0.68 9.06
C LEU A 173 4.49 -2.16 8.77
N ASP A 174 5.01 -2.91 9.74
CA ASP A 174 5.28 -4.34 9.59
C ASP A 174 3.96 -5.12 9.47
N ARG A 175 2.96 -4.74 10.27
CA ARG A 175 1.62 -5.34 10.16
C ARG A 175 0.96 -5.03 8.81
N MET A 176 1.00 -3.79 8.34
CA MET A 176 0.48 -3.43 7.04
C MET A 176 1.18 -4.22 5.92
N ALA A 177 2.51 -4.40 5.99
CA ALA A 177 3.24 -5.21 5.03
C ALA A 177 2.76 -6.67 5.04
N ALA A 178 2.61 -7.28 6.22
CA ALA A 178 2.10 -8.65 6.36
C ALA A 178 0.67 -8.83 5.83
N LEU A 179 -0.19 -7.82 5.99
CA LEU A 179 -1.56 -7.84 5.47
C LEU A 179 -1.61 -7.63 3.95
N SER A 180 -0.68 -6.88 3.39
CA SER A 180 -0.60 -6.59 1.94
C SER A 180 -0.04 -7.75 1.11
N THR A 181 0.66 -8.71 1.71
CA THR A 181 1.15 -9.91 1.02
C THR A 181 -0.03 -10.78 0.58
N ARG A 182 0.13 -11.42 -0.58
CA ARG A 182 -0.87 -12.32 -1.18
C ARG A 182 -0.92 -13.66 -0.48
#